data_10c5555f642b0fe0a80c4a8882b78c1d
#
_entry.id   10c5555f642b0fe0a80c4a8882b78c1d
#
_cell.length_a   1.000
_cell.length_b   1.000
_cell.length_c   1.000
_cell.angle_alpha   90.00
_cell.angle_beta   90.00
_cell.angle_gamma   90.00
#
_symmetry.space_group_name_H-M   'P 1'
#
loop_
_entity.id
_entity.type
_entity.pdbx_description
1 polymer ?
#
loop_
_entity_poly.entity_id
_entity_poly.type
_entity_poly.pdbx_seq_one_letter_code
_entity_poly.pdbx_strand_id
1 'polypeptide(L)'
;MITATSVVVRPAVPARAYPVRVNELRFANEPDASRYTLHRGDDLVSILDYRDDGRTVAMTRAYTVPTFRGHGYAGELVGRAVAELESSGDRKVIPVCWYVADWFDENPSHRGILNARA
;
A
#
# COMPACT_ATOMS: atom_id res chain seq x y z
N MET A 1 34.62 10.49 15.45
CA MET A 1 33.82 10.19 15.20
C MET A 1 33.17 10.12 14.93
N ILE A 2 33.30 10.27 15.19
CA ILE A 2 32.34 9.99 14.83
C ILE A 2 31.71 9.96 14.36
N THR A 3 31.89 10.09 14.37
CA THR A 3 31.00 9.85 13.77
C THR A 3 30.49 9.58 13.18
N ALA A 4 30.85 9.66 13.19
CA ALA A 4 30.03 9.22 12.50
C ALA A 4 29.64 8.73 12.13
N THR A 5 29.87 8.83 12.32
CA THR A 5 29.13 8.20 11.88
C THR A 5 28.66 7.75 11.52
N SER A 6 28.92 7.88 11.68
CA SER A 6 28.15 7.21 11.29
C SER A 6 27.55 6.88 10.86
N VAL A 7 27.71 7.06 10.96
CA VAL A 7 26.78 6.49 10.56
C VAL A 7 26.30 6.19 9.89
N VAL A 8 26.41 6.30 9.78
CA VAL A 8 25.70 5.91 9.20
C VAL A 8 25.34 5.34 8.61
N VAL A 9 25.44 5.24 8.44
CA VAL A 9 24.93 4.62 7.86
C VAL A 9 24.30 4.03 7.78
N ARG A 10 23.77 3.87 7.67
CA ARG A 10 23.07 3.12 7.59
C ARG A 10 22.11 3.15 7.07
N PRO A 11 21.71 3.24 6.49
CA PRO A 11 20.48 3.31 6.17
C PRO A 11 19.94 2.36 5.24
N ALA A 12 19.62 2.46 4.20
CA ALA A 12 19.08 1.45 3.34
C ALA A 12 19.85 0.18 3.47
N VAL A 13 21.08 0.36 3.77
CA VAL A 13 21.93 -0.79 3.95
C VAL A 13 21.56 -1.61 5.15
N PRO A 14 21.21 -1.01 6.28
CA PRO A 14 20.80 -1.83 7.40
C PRO A 14 19.69 -2.78 7.07
N ALA A 15 18.78 -2.37 6.24
CA ALA A 15 17.72 -3.28 5.84
C ALA A 15 18.29 -4.49 5.13
N ARG A 16 19.40 -4.32 4.46
CA ARG A 16 20.05 -5.43 3.78
C ARG A 16 20.89 -6.27 4.68
N ALA A 17 21.28 -5.73 5.81
CA ALA A 17 22.07 -6.48 6.75
C ALA A 17 21.32 -7.67 7.29
N TYR A 18 20.00 -7.64 7.23
CA TYR A 18 19.17 -8.72 7.71
C TYR A 18 18.44 -9.33 6.55
N PRO A 19 18.55 -10.65 6.37
CA PRO A 19 17.85 -11.29 5.27
C PRO A 19 16.36 -11.00 5.35
N VAL A 20 15.78 -10.68 4.21
CA VAL A 20 14.34 -10.51 4.13
C VAL A 20 13.70 -11.90 4.19
N ARG A 21 12.74 -12.08 5.07
CA ARG A 21 12.03 -13.34 5.14
C ARG A 21 11.22 -13.54 3.89
N VAL A 22 11.21 -14.74 3.37
CA VAL A 22 10.52 -15.02 2.11
C VAL A 22 9.02 -14.75 2.20
N ASN A 23 8.45 -14.81 3.41
CA ASN A 23 7.02 -14.57 3.59
C ASN A 23 6.71 -13.17 4.10
N GLU A 24 7.72 -12.36 4.31
CA GLU A 24 7.49 -11.03 4.85
C GLU A 24 6.82 -10.14 3.83
N LEU A 25 5.71 -9.51 4.22
CA LEU A 25 5.01 -8.59 3.35
C LEU A 25 5.45 -7.17 3.66
N ARG A 26 5.79 -6.42 2.61
CA ARG A 26 6.21 -5.03 2.74
C ARG A 26 5.32 -4.16 1.89
N PHE A 27 4.72 -3.18 2.53
CA PHE A 27 3.85 -2.21 1.89
C PHE A 27 4.64 -0.95 1.61
N ALA A 28 4.40 -0.35 0.45
CA ALA A 28 5.02 0.93 0.11
C ALA A 28 4.04 1.77 -0.69
N ASN A 29 4.17 3.09 -0.52
CA ASN A 29 3.50 4.05 -1.36
C ASN A 29 4.56 4.67 -2.28
N GLU A 30 4.31 4.64 -3.57
CA GLU A 30 5.18 5.24 -4.57
C GLU A 30 4.45 6.41 -5.21
N PRO A 31 4.44 7.59 -4.58
CA PRO A 31 3.63 8.70 -5.07
C PRO A 31 4.04 9.18 -6.46
N ASP A 32 5.31 9.08 -6.81
CA ASP A 32 5.74 9.48 -8.15
C ASP A 32 5.15 8.60 -9.24
N ALA A 33 4.80 7.37 -8.89
CA ALA A 33 4.16 6.44 -9.82
C ALA A 33 2.66 6.33 -9.56
N SER A 34 2.14 7.04 -8.57
CA SER A 34 0.73 7.02 -8.18
C SER A 34 0.26 5.61 -7.93
N ARG A 35 0.97 4.91 -7.07
CA ARG A 35 0.58 3.53 -6.75
C ARG A 35 1.08 3.12 -5.39
N TYR A 36 0.36 2.17 -4.80
CA TYR A 36 0.82 1.42 -3.64
C TYR A 36 1.31 0.06 -4.13
N THR A 37 2.29 -0.48 -3.46
CA THR A 37 2.82 -1.81 -3.80
C THR A 37 2.88 -2.68 -2.57
N LEU A 38 2.78 -3.98 -2.81
CA LEU A 38 2.99 -4.98 -1.78
C LEU A 38 4.02 -5.95 -2.30
N HIS A 39 5.05 -6.17 -1.51
CA HIS A 39 6.11 -7.13 -1.82
C HIS A 39 6.06 -8.26 -0.80
N ARG A 40 6.40 -9.44 -1.26
CA ARG A 40 6.60 -10.60 -0.41
C ARG A 40 8.07 -10.98 -0.58
N GLY A 41 8.84 -10.83 0.50
CA GLY A 41 10.28 -10.94 0.35
C GLY A 41 10.76 -9.89 -0.65
N ASP A 42 11.44 -10.34 -1.69
CA ASP A 42 11.93 -9.44 -2.74
C ASP A 42 11.00 -9.36 -3.94
N ASP A 43 9.90 -10.08 -3.93
CA ASP A 43 9.01 -10.17 -5.08
C ASP A 43 7.88 -9.15 -4.98
N LEU A 44 7.64 -8.42 -6.05
CA LEU A 44 6.44 -7.61 -6.17
C LEU A 44 5.26 -8.54 -6.37
N VAL A 45 4.25 -8.45 -5.51
CA VAL A 45 3.10 -9.35 -5.62
C VAL A 45 1.82 -8.64 -6.00
N SER A 46 1.66 -7.38 -5.60
CA SER A 46 0.40 -6.68 -5.90
C SER A 46 0.62 -5.18 -6.01
N ILE A 47 -0.21 -4.54 -6.83
CA ILE A 47 -0.16 -3.10 -7.09
C ILE A 47 -1.57 -2.54 -6.97
N LEU A 48 -1.67 -1.35 -6.40
CA LEU A 48 -2.92 -0.60 -6.34
C LEU A 48 -2.66 0.79 -6.90
N ASP A 49 -3.18 1.04 -8.10
CA ASP A 49 -3.02 2.34 -8.75
C ASP A 49 -4.04 3.32 -8.23
N TYR A 50 -3.64 4.58 -8.14
CA TYR A 50 -4.55 5.62 -7.65
C TYR A 50 -4.29 6.95 -8.32
N ARG A 51 -5.22 7.89 -8.09
CA ARG A 51 -5.06 9.30 -8.43
C ARG A 51 -5.36 10.10 -7.19
N ASP A 52 -4.46 11.01 -6.85
CA ASP A 52 -4.59 11.83 -5.65
C ASP A 52 -4.73 13.29 -6.10
N ASP A 53 -5.87 13.89 -5.79
CA ASP A 53 -6.12 15.30 -6.17
C ASP A 53 -5.94 16.25 -4.98
N GLY A 54 -5.37 15.77 -3.89
CA GLY A 54 -5.17 16.56 -2.69
C GLY A 54 -6.28 16.45 -1.67
N ARG A 55 -7.44 15.94 -2.07
CA ARG A 55 -8.58 15.73 -1.17
C ARG A 55 -9.08 14.32 -1.20
N THR A 56 -9.03 13.70 -2.37
CA THR A 56 -9.50 12.34 -2.53
C THR A 56 -8.42 11.50 -3.21
N VAL A 57 -8.44 10.23 -2.90
CA VAL A 57 -7.60 9.24 -3.57
C VAL A 57 -8.55 8.31 -4.29
N ALA A 58 -8.55 8.38 -5.61
CA ALA A 58 -9.35 7.49 -6.43
C ALA A 58 -8.52 6.24 -6.70
N MET A 59 -8.96 5.11 -6.18
CA MET A 59 -8.27 3.83 -6.38
C MET A 59 -8.80 3.21 -7.65
N THR A 60 -7.96 3.17 -8.68
CA THR A 60 -8.42 2.92 -10.04
C THR A 60 -8.17 1.51 -10.52
N ARG A 61 -7.18 0.81 -9.98
CA ARG A 61 -6.86 -0.52 -10.47
C ARG A 61 -6.11 -1.29 -9.40
N ALA A 62 -6.57 -2.51 -9.13
CA ALA A 62 -5.88 -3.44 -8.26
C ALA A 62 -5.39 -4.59 -9.13
N TYR A 63 -4.11 -4.94 -9.00
CA TYR A 63 -3.52 -5.98 -9.81
C TYR A 63 -2.62 -6.85 -8.94
N THR A 64 -2.75 -8.16 -9.07
CA THR A 64 -1.87 -9.10 -8.43
C THR A 64 -1.13 -9.89 -9.50
N VAL A 65 0.18 -10.00 -9.35
CA VAL A 65 1.00 -10.77 -10.27
C VAL A 65 0.46 -12.19 -10.32
N PRO A 66 0.26 -12.76 -11.52
CA PRO A 66 -0.47 -14.03 -11.64
C PRO A 66 0.05 -15.17 -10.76
N THR A 67 1.35 -15.30 -10.62
CA THR A 67 1.94 -16.33 -9.79
C THR A 67 1.48 -16.26 -8.32
N PHE A 68 1.10 -15.06 -7.87
CA PHE A 68 0.75 -14.82 -6.48
C PHE A 68 -0.74 -14.69 -6.25
N ARG A 69 -1.56 -14.97 -7.26
CA ARG A 69 -3.01 -14.88 -7.11
C ARG A 69 -3.53 -16.00 -6.20
N GLY A 70 -4.67 -15.73 -5.57
CA GLY A 70 -5.31 -16.72 -4.72
C GLY A 70 -4.83 -16.71 -3.28
N HIS A 71 -4.03 -15.72 -2.89
CA HIS A 71 -3.49 -15.63 -1.53
C HIS A 71 -4.04 -14.43 -0.75
N GLY A 72 -4.95 -13.66 -1.35
CA GLY A 72 -5.52 -12.50 -0.65
C GLY A 72 -4.62 -11.27 -0.62
N TYR A 73 -3.59 -11.22 -1.45
CA TYR A 73 -2.64 -10.11 -1.40
C TYR A 73 -3.27 -8.78 -1.84
N ALA A 74 -4.17 -8.80 -2.80
CA ALA A 74 -4.83 -7.57 -3.21
C ALA A 74 -5.64 -6.97 -2.07
N GLY A 75 -6.36 -7.82 -1.33
CA GLY A 75 -7.10 -7.35 -0.16
C GLY A 75 -6.21 -6.83 0.93
N GLU A 76 -5.08 -7.49 1.16
CA GLU A 76 -4.09 -7.03 2.12
C GLU A 76 -3.59 -5.65 1.73
N LEU A 77 -3.30 -5.45 0.44
CA LEU A 77 -2.78 -4.18 -0.05
C LEU A 77 -3.82 -3.07 0.11
N VAL A 78 -5.07 -3.33 -0.27
CA VAL A 78 -6.13 -2.34 -0.11
C VAL A 78 -6.29 -1.98 1.37
N GLY A 79 -6.28 -2.97 2.24
CA GLY A 79 -6.43 -2.73 3.67
C GLY A 79 -5.33 -1.86 4.23
N ARG A 80 -4.08 -2.11 3.83
CA ARG A 80 -2.95 -1.30 4.30
C ARG A 80 -3.00 0.12 3.75
N ALA A 81 -3.39 0.28 2.48
CA ALA A 81 -3.52 1.61 1.89
C ALA A 81 -4.62 2.41 2.59
N VAL A 82 -5.75 1.78 2.85
CA VAL A 82 -6.86 2.44 3.56
C VAL A 82 -6.42 2.83 4.96
N ALA A 83 -5.71 1.93 5.67
CA ALA A 83 -5.25 2.24 7.02
C ALA A 83 -4.29 3.43 7.04
N GLU A 84 -3.42 3.53 6.04
CA GLU A 84 -2.51 4.67 5.96
C GLU A 84 -3.28 5.96 5.74
N LEU A 85 -4.28 5.95 4.86
CA LEU A 85 -5.08 7.12 4.60
C LEU A 85 -5.93 7.50 5.79
N GLU A 86 -6.46 6.52 6.52
CA GLU A 86 -7.20 6.79 7.76
C GLU A 86 -6.29 7.43 8.79
N SER A 87 -5.06 6.97 8.88
CA SER A 87 -4.11 7.49 9.84
C SER A 87 -3.73 8.94 9.54
N SER A 88 -3.56 9.28 8.28
CA SER A 88 -3.22 10.65 7.90
C SER A 88 -4.42 11.58 8.04
N GLY A 89 -5.62 11.08 7.80
CA GLY A 89 -6.85 11.82 8.07
C GLY A 89 -7.18 12.96 7.13
N ASP A 90 -6.45 13.14 6.03
CA ASP A 90 -6.63 14.29 5.16
C ASP A 90 -7.14 13.92 3.76
N ARG A 91 -7.58 12.69 3.56
CA ARG A 91 -8.08 12.23 2.27
C ARG A 91 -9.32 11.38 2.46
N LYS A 92 -10.16 11.41 1.43
CA LYS A 92 -11.25 10.44 1.29
C LYS A 92 -10.93 9.54 0.12
N VAL A 93 -11.58 8.38 0.05
CA VAL A 93 -11.32 7.39 -0.97
C VAL A 93 -12.49 7.29 -1.93
N ILE A 94 -12.19 7.21 -3.22
CA ILE A 94 -13.18 6.91 -4.25
C ILE A 94 -12.82 5.54 -4.82
N PRO A 95 -13.65 4.52 -4.59
CA PRO A 95 -13.34 3.16 -5.04
C PRO A 95 -13.78 2.97 -6.49
N VAL A 96 -12.97 3.47 -7.43
CA VAL A 96 -13.28 3.33 -8.85
C VAL A 96 -13.18 1.88 -9.30
N CYS A 97 -12.14 1.19 -8.84
CA CYS A 97 -11.94 -0.21 -9.17
C CYS A 97 -13.00 -1.07 -8.47
N TRP A 98 -13.62 -2.00 -9.22
CA TRP A 98 -14.66 -2.86 -8.65
C TRP A 98 -14.13 -3.68 -7.47
N TYR A 99 -12.88 -4.11 -7.53
CA TYR A 99 -12.29 -4.89 -6.46
C TYR A 99 -12.23 -4.08 -5.16
N VAL A 100 -11.85 -2.80 -5.28
CA VAL A 100 -11.78 -1.91 -4.12
C VAL A 100 -13.18 -1.68 -3.55
N ALA A 101 -14.15 -1.48 -4.44
CA ALA A 101 -15.53 -1.30 -3.98
C ALA A 101 -16.02 -2.53 -3.21
N ASP A 102 -15.71 -3.73 -3.72
CA ASP A 102 -16.07 -4.96 -3.02
C ASP A 102 -15.36 -5.05 -1.67
N TRP A 103 -14.11 -4.63 -1.62
CA TRP A 103 -13.37 -4.66 -0.37
C TRP A 103 -14.08 -3.83 0.71
N PHE A 104 -14.58 -2.65 0.34
CA PHE A 104 -15.32 -1.83 1.31
C PHE A 104 -16.63 -2.46 1.73
N ASP A 105 -17.29 -3.18 0.83
CA ASP A 105 -18.51 -3.90 1.19
C ASP A 105 -18.22 -5.01 2.19
N GLU A 106 -17.07 -5.63 2.08
CA GLU A 106 -16.67 -6.70 2.99
C GLU A 106 -16.02 -6.18 4.27
N ASN A 107 -15.70 -4.89 4.31
CA ASN A 107 -15.04 -4.28 5.45
C ASN A 107 -15.77 -2.99 5.84
N PRO A 108 -17.02 -3.11 6.30
CA PRO A 108 -17.88 -1.94 6.51
C PRO A 108 -17.36 -0.99 7.58
N SER A 109 -16.52 -1.44 8.50
CA SER A 109 -15.98 -0.55 9.52
C SER A 109 -15.08 0.53 8.92
N HIS A 110 -14.62 0.35 7.69
CA HIS A 110 -13.75 1.32 7.01
C HIS A 110 -14.50 2.25 6.07
N ARG A 111 -15.82 2.11 5.96
CA ARG A 111 -16.58 2.90 4.99
C ARG A 111 -16.60 4.38 5.30
N GLY A 112 -16.22 4.77 6.52
CA GLY A 112 -16.18 6.19 6.89
C GLY A 112 -15.20 7.01 6.09
N ILE A 113 -14.20 6.38 5.46
CA ILE A 113 -13.23 7.11 4.65
C ILE A 113 -13.74 7.38 3.24
N LEU A 114 -14.83 6.73 2.84
CA LEU A 114 -15.35 6.90 1.49
C LEU A 114 -15.84 8.32 1.28
N ASN A 115 -15.61 8.85 0.08
CA ASN A 115 -16.13 10.14 -0.30
C ASN A 115 -17.64 10.04 -0.41
N ALA A 116 -18.35 10.88 0.35
CA ALA A 116 -19.80 10.80 0.39
C ALA A 116 -20.44 11.09 -0.96
N ARG A 117 -19.73 11.75 -1.82
CA ARG A 117 -20.23 12.09 -3.13
C ARG A 117 -19.71 11.12 -4.18
N ALA A 118 -19.71 9.93 -3.94
CA ALA A 118 -19.17 8.94 -4.84
C ALA A 118 -19.71 9.05 -6.27
#